data_c2e288f2d3446305ef7b403e84f55df2
#
_entry.id   c2e288f2d3446305ef7b403e84f55df2
#
_cell.length_a   1.000
_cell.length_b   1.000
_cell.length_c   1.000
_cell.angle_alpha   90.00
_cell.angle_beta   90.00
_cell.angle_gamma   90.00
#
_symmetry.space_group_name_H-M   'P 1'
#
loop_
_entity.id
_entity.type
_entity.pdbx_description
1 polymer ?
#
loop_
_entity_poly.entity_id
_entity_poly.type
_entity_poly.pdbx_seq_one_letter_code
_entity_poly.pdbx_strand_id
1 'polypeptide(L)'
;EDAFNFFSEYVLAGDMEMHTAGSLRNGQIVWALAKVKESFDLFGGDQVDSYLLFSNPHRYGHSIDVRFTPIRVVCNNTLSLSLEMEAERSVRVGHRVEFDATEVKKALGIATAKLEQYKEMAEFLGSKRYSIDKLIEYYNTVFPRTADKRVQNQPLSVDTLSRNAKLAYDNINTQPGSKYAEGSWWQAFNSVTFVTDHLKGANADNRMYSSWFAGDQARKRDALKTALEMADA
;
A
#
# COMPACT_ATOMS: atom_id res chain seq x y z
N GLU A 1 -7.15 21.10 17.09
CA GLU A 1 -8.32 21.57 16.31
C GLU A 1 -7.92 21.98 14.90
N ASP A 2 -6.91 22.79 14.71
CA ASP A 2 -6.52 23.34 13.39
C ASP A 2 -6.09 22.29 12.35
N ALA A 3 -5.49 21.19 12.79
CA ALA A 3 -5.07 20.12 11.89
C ALA A 3 -6.25 19.37 11.23
N PHE A 4 -7.42 19.34 11.87
CA PHE A 4 -8.62 18.72 11.33
C PHE A 4 -9.52 19.66 10.55
N ASN A 5 -9.48 20.97 10.81
CA ASN A 5 -10.21 21.95 10.03
C ASN A 5 -9.78 21.94 8.56
N PHE A 6 -8.47 21.80 8.31
CA PHE A 6 -7.93 21.61 6.98
C PHE A 6 -8.57 20.41 6.25
N PHE A 7 -8.74 19.28 6.93
CA PHE A 7 -9.36 18.09 6.32
C PHE A 7 -10.83 18.28 6.02
N SER A 8 -11.59 18.98 6.89
CA SER A 8 -13.02 19.18 6.67
C SER A 8 -13.28 19.99 5.41
N GLU A 9 -12.48 21.00 5.13
CA GLU A 9 -12.58 21.80 3.90
C GLU A 9 -12.30 20.98 2.64
N TYR A 10 -11.27 20.11 2.69
CA TYR A 10 -10.95 19.18 1.60
C TYR A 10 -12.07 18.16 1.35
N VAL A 11 -12.59 17.57 2.41
CA VAL A 11 -13.68 16.59 2.33
C VAL A 11 -14.95 17.23 1.74
N LEU A 12 -15.32 18.42 2.20
CA LEU A 12 -16.51 19.15 1.72
C LEU A 12 -16.36 19.61 0.26
N ALA A 13 -15.18 20.05 -0.15
CA ALA A 13 -14.94 20.52 -1.51
C ALA A 13 -14.82 19.38 -2.54
N GLY A 14 -14.48 18.18 -2.10
CA GLY A 14 -14.12 17.05 -2.96
C GLY A 14 -15.16 15.96 -3.10
N ASP A 15 -16.38 16.10 -2.56
CA ASP A 15 -17.36 15.00 -2.56
C ASP A 15 -16.80 13.68 -1.94
N MET A 16 -15.93 13.82 -0.94
CA MET A 16 -15.33 12.71 -0.20
C MET A 16 -16.07 12.49 1.12
N GLU A 17 -15.96 11.30 1.66
CA GLU A 17 -16.51 10.95 2.97
C GLU A 17 -15.37 10.71 3.97
N MET A 18 -15.39 11.39 5.13
CA MET A 18 -14.46 11.09 6.20
C MET A 18 -14.70 9.68 6.72
N HIS A 19 -13.70 8.82 6.62
CA HIS A 19 -13.82 7.43 7.03
C HIS A 19 -13.24 7.19 8.43
N THR A 20 -11.99 7.58 8.64
CA THR A 20 -11.33 7.41 9.93
C THR A 20 -10.14 8.37 10.07
N ALA A 21 -9.76 8.65 11.29
CA ALA A 21 -8.60 9.49 11.60
C ALA A 21 -7.90 8.99 12.86
N GLY A 22 -6.66 9.37 13.04
CA GLY A 22 -5.90 8.98 14.20
C GLY A 22 -4.55 9.68 14.32
N SER A 23 -3.74 9.19 15.24
CA SER A 23 -2.38 9.64 15.42
C SER A 23 -1.42 8.47 15.56
N LEU A 24 -0.16 8.68 15.15
CA LEU A 24 0.94 7.74 15.27
C LEU A 24 2.10 8.38 16.04
N ARG A 25 2.93 7.54 16.64
CA ARG A 25 4.13 7.95 17.36
C ARG A 25 3.83 8.99 18.45
N ASN A 26 2.86 8.68 19.30
CA ASN A 26 2.44 9.57 20.41
C ASN A 26 2.02 10.98 19.92
N GLY A 27 1.25 11.07 18.86
CA GLY A 27 0.75 12.33 18.32
C GLY A 27 1.72 13.09 17.42
N GLN A 28 2.89 12.55 17.11
CA GLN A 28 3.86 13.21 16.21
C GLN A 28 3.38 13.26 14.76
N ILE A 29 2.46 12.37 14.37
CA ILE A 29 1.83 12.35 13.05
C ILE A 29 0.33 12.21 13.27
N VAL A 30 -0.43 13.20 12.84
CA VAL A 30 -1.88 13.11 12.74
C VAL A 30 -2.24 12.74 11.32
N TRP A 31 -3.18 11.83 11.15
CA TRP A 31 -3.60 11.37 9.84
C TRP A 31 -5.12 11.21 9.76
N ALA A 32 -5.64 11.29 8.54
CA ALA A 32 -7.03 11.01 8.23
C ALA A 32 -7.15 10.29 6.90
N LEU A 33 -8.11 9.39 6.80
CA LEU A 33 -8.54 8.74 5.56
C LEU A 33 -9.89 9.29 5.13
N ALA A 34 -9.95 9.84 3.93
CA ALA A 34 -11.19 10.21 3.28
C ALA A 34 -11.48 9.21 2.16
N LYS A 35 -12.68 8.62 2.17
CA LYS A 35 -13.12 7.72 1.12
C LYS A 35 -13.51 8.53 -0.11
N VAL A 36 -12.96 8.18 -1.25
CA VAL A 36 -13.34 8.70 -2.55
C VAL A 36 -14.49 7.83 -3.09
N LYS A 37 -15.43 8.39 -3.85
CA LYS A 37 -16.62 7.64 -4.31
C LYS A 37 -16.30 6.46 -5.21
N GLU A 38 -15.21 6.53 -5.96
CA GLU A 38 -14.82 5.49 -6.89
C GLU A 38 -14.29 4.26 -6.12
N SER A 39 -14.84 3.13 -6.45
CA SER A 39 -14.36 1.80 -6.06
C SER A 39 -14.45 0.88 -7.27
N PHE A 40 -13.72 -0.22 -7.24
CA PHE A 40 -13.84 -1.24 -8.28
C PHE A 40 -13.85 -2.63 -7.69
N ASP A 41 -14.42 -3.56 -8.47
CA ASP A 41 -14.52 -4.96 -8.13
C ASP A 41 -13.60 -5.77 -9.04
N LEU A 42 -12.78 -6.64 -8.47
CA LEU A 42 -11.88 -7.54 -9.16
C LEU A 42 -12.36 -8.98 -9.01
N PHE A 43 -12.23 -9.77 -10.05
CA PHE A 43 -12.41 -11.24 -9.99
C PHE A 43 -13.73 -11.69 -9.36
N GLY A 44 -14.79 -10.88 -9.48
CA GLY A 44 -16.12 -11.22 -9.01
C GLY A 44 -16.31 -11.16 -7.50
N GLY A 45 -15.74 -10.17 -6.84
CA GLY A 45 -15.97 -9.90 -5.41
C GLY A 45 -14.78 -9.43 -4.60
N ASP A 46 -13.63 -9.20 -5.24
CA ASP A 46 -12.47 -8.61 -4.58
C ASP A 46 -12.54 -7.08 -4.68
N GLN A 47 -13.30 -6.47 -3.79
CA GLN A 47 -13.55 -5.03 -3.81
C GLN A 47 -12.33 -4.25 -3.33
N VAL A 48 -11.98 -3.20 -4.07
CA VAL A 48 -10.98 -2.21 -3.71
C VAL A 48 -11.64 -0.84 -3.62
N ASP A 49 -11.59 -0.24 -2.45
CA ASP A 49 -12.03 1.11 -2.18
C ASP A 49 -10.88 2.11 -2.30
N SER A 50 -11.20 3.29 -2.79
CA SER A 50 -10.26 4.38 -2.96
C SER A 50 -10.29 5.33 -1.77
N TYR A 51 -9.12 5.66 -1.27
CA TYR A 51 -8.96 6.64 -0.19
C TYR A 51 -7.88 7.66 -0.52
N LEU A 52 -8.06 8.86 -0.01
CA LEU A 52 -6.96 9.80 0.17
C LEU A 52 -6.50 9.75 1.64
N LEU A 53 -5.23 9.48 1.82
CA LEU A 53 -4.55 9.54 3.11
C LEU A 53 -3.94 10.93 3.25
N PHE A 54 -4.47 11.69 4.17
CA PHE A 54 -3.90 12.96 4.62
C PHE A 54 -3.02 12.69 5.83
N SER A 55 -1.82 13.24 5.85
CA SER A 55 -0.95 13.16 7.01
C SER A 55 -0.29 14.50 7.31
N ASN A 56 -0.30 14.86 8.58
CA ASN A 56 0.31 16.07 9.10
C ASN A 56 1.36 15.70 10.16
N PRO A 57 2.66 15.63 9.78
CA PRO A 57 3.73 15.44 10.73
C PRO A 57 3.97 16.71 11.53
N HIS A 58 3.86 16.63 12.85
CA HIS A 58 4.16 17.74 13.76
C HIS A 58 5.68 17.87 13.97
N ARG A 59 6.41 18.01 12.88
CA ARG A 59 7.86 18.23 12.88
C ARG A 59 8.23 19.42 12.01
N TYR A 60 9.18 20.22 12.50
CA TYR A 60 9.71 21.33 11.72
C TYR A 60 10.28 20.86 10.37
N GLY A 61 9.95 21.57 9.29
CA GLY A 61 10.42 21.25 7.95
C GLY A 61 9.61 20.15 7.22
N HIS A 62 8.56 19.61 7.83
CA HIS A 62 7.64 18.70 7.17
C HIS A 62 6.36 19.43 6.74
N SER A 63 5.84 19.08 5.57
CA SER A 63 4.57 19.58 5.03
C SER A 63 3.46 18.55 5.23
N ILE A 64 2.21 18.99 5.11
CA ILE A 64 1.07 18.10 4.98
C ILE A 64 1.24 17.31 3.67
N ASP A 65 1.06 16.00 3.75
CA ASP A 65 1.20 15.08 2.63
C ASP A 65 -0.15 14.41 2.34
N VAL A 66 -0.54 14.40 1.07
CA VAL A 66 -1.77 13.76 0.60
C VAL A 66 -1.39 12.63 -0.35
N ARG A 67 -1.86 11.41 -0.07
CA ARG A 67 -1.54 10.21 -0.87
C ARG A 67 -2.81 9.49 -1.28
N PHE A 68 -2.80 9.00 -2.51
CA PHE A 68 -3.78 8.02 -2.92
C PHE A 68 -3.47 6.65 -2.27
N THR A 69 -4.49 6.05 -1.68
CA THR A 69 -4.33 4.79 -0.92
C THR A 69 -5.50 3.87 -1.26
N PRO A 70 -5.37 2.97 -2.25
CA PRO A 70 -6.35 1.92 -2.46
C PRO A 70 -6.30 0.94 -1.30
N ILE A 71 -7.48 0.57 -0.79
CA ILE A 71 -7.63 -0.39 0.30
C ILE A 71 -8.50 -1.54 -0.20
N ARG A 72 -7.94 -2.73 -0.17
CA ARG A 72 -8.67 -3.94 -0.46
C ARG A 72 -9.60 -4.28 0.71
N VAL A 73 -10.91 -4.24 0.48
CA VAL A 73 -11.93 -4.30 1.55
C VAL A 73 -11.87 -5.62 2.34
N VAL A 74 -11.65 -6.72 1.66
CA VAL A 74 -11.68 -8.06 2.24
C VAL A 74 -10.57 -8.31 3.28
N CYS A 75 -9.45 -7.58 3.23
CA CYS A 75 -8.29 -7.80 4.11
C CYS A 75 -7.71 -6.53 4.72
N ASN A 76 -8.27 -5.37 4.43
CA ASN A 76 -7.73 -4.07 4.84
C ASN A 76 -6.23 -3.87 4.47
N ASN A 77 -5.76 -4.56 3.43
CA ASN A 77 -4.42 -4.35 2.92
C ASN A 77 -4.34 -2.98 2.27
N THR A 78 -3.39 -2.19 2.70
CA THR A 78 -3.16 -0.84 2.19
C THR A 78 -1.99 -0.85 1.21
N LEU A 79 -2.17 -0.26 0.05
CA LEU A 79 -1.07 0.09 -0.82
C LEU A 79 -1.02 1.61 -0.92
N SER A 80 -0.22 2.23 -0.08
CA SER A 80 0.09 3.66 -0.27
C SER A 80 0.94 3.77 -1.54
N LEU A 81 0.28 3.93 -2.66
CA LEU A 81 0.92 4.38 -3.87
C LEU A 81 1.24 5.85 -3.64
N SER A 82 2.50 6.16 -3.36
CA SER A 82 2.92 7.54 -3.53
C SER A 82 2.60 7.91 -4.97
N LEU A 83 2.13 9.12 -5.19
CA LEU A 83 1.85 9.67 -6.51
C LEU A 83 3.12 9.80 -7.39
N GLU A 84 4.23 9.23 -6.95
CA GLU A 84 5.54 9.15 -7.57
C GLU A 84 5.69 7.93 -8.47
N MET A 85 4.91 7.87 -9.54
CA MET A 85 5.37 7.20 -10.76
C MET A 85 5.68 8.28 -11.82
N GLU A 86 6.67 9.02 -11.64
CA GLU A 86 7.24 10.15 -12.33
C GLU A 86 7.30 11.35 -11.39
N ALA A 87 8.46 11.89 -11.28
CA ALA A 87 9.01 12.93 -10.42
C ALA A 87 8.20 14.25 -10.23
N GLU A 88 6.89 14.21 -10.07
CA GLU A 88 6.09 15.39 -9.75
C GLU A 88 4.84 15.07 -8.94
N ARG A 89 4.91 15.50 -7.67
CA ARG A 89 3.81 15.93 -6.83
C ARG A 89 3.08 14.87 -6.00
N SER A 90 3.67 14.50 -4.86
CA SER A 90 2.87 14.53 -3.64
C SER A 90 2.32 15.96 -3.51
N VAL A 91 1.00 16.13 -3.38
CA VAL A 91 0.46 17.46 -3.09
C VAL A 91 0.93 17.81 -1.68
N ARG A 92 2.05 18.51 -1.60
CA ARG A 92 2.61 19.00 -0.34
C ARG A 92 2.03 20.38 -0.09
N VAL A 93 1.15 20.48 0.88
CA VAL A 93 0.57 21.76 1.29
C VAL A 93 1.36 22.29 2.49
N GLY A 94 1.93 23.47 2.35
CA GLY A 94 2.60 24.13 3.48
C GLY A 94 1.58 24.52 4.55
N HIS A 95 1.94 24.44 5.83
CA HIS A 95 1.07 24.80 6.97
C HIS A 95 0.53 26.25 6.98
N ARG A 96 0.96 27.09 6.04
CA ARG A 96 0.56 28.50 5.92
C ARG A 96 -0.08 28.85 4.57
N VAL A 97 -0.41 27.85 3.77
CA VAL A 97 -1.05 28.06 2.46
C VAL A 97 -2.55 28.07 2.68
N GLU A 98 -3.24 29.10 2.17
CA GLU A 98 -4.70 29.15 2.14
C GLU A 98 -5.26 27.97 1.35
N PHE A 99 -6.41 27.47 1.79
CA PHE A 99 -7.15 26.41 1.14
C PHE A 99 -7.49 26.79 -0.32
N ASP A 100 -7.14 25.92 -1.26
CA ASP A 100 -7.50 26.07 -2.67
C ASP A 100 -8.32 24.86 -3.15
N ALA A 101 -9.59 25.07 -3.41
CA ALA A 101 -10.50 24.06 -3.94
C ALA A 101 -10.02 23.48 -5.30
N THR A 102 -9.23 24.23 -6.07
CA THR A 102 -8.66 23.77 -7.34
C THR A 102 -7.63 22.67 -7.10
N GLU A 103 -6.81 22.78 -6.08
CA GLU A 103 -5.82 21.75 -5.72
C GLU A 103 -6.51 20.46 -5.23
N VAL A 104 -7.66 20.56 -4.54
CA VAL A 104 -8.48 19.40 -4.17
C VAL A 104 -8.99 18.66 -5.41
N LYS A 105 -9.60 19.38 -6.35
CA LYS A 105 -10.10 18.80 -7.61
C LYS A 105 -8.99 18.14 -8.42
N LYS A 106 -7.81 18.75 -8.43
CA LYS A 106 -6.62 18.19 -9.07
C LYS A 106 -6.14 16.92 -8.38
N ALA A 107 -6.10 16.90 -7.05
CA ALA A 107 -5.75 15.70 -6.27
C ALA A 107 -6.73 14.55 -6.54
N LEU A 108 -8.04 14.84 -6.63
CA LEU A 108 -9.07 13.87 -6.99
C LEU A 108 -8.89 13.33 -8.43
N GLY A 109 -8.64 14.19 -9.40
CA GLY A 109 -8.38 13.77 -10.78
C GLY A 109 -7.16 12.85 -10.88
N ILE A 110 -6.10 13.14 -10.12
CA ILE A 110 -4.93 12.28 -10.02
C ILE A 110 -5.30 10.94 -9.33
N ALA A 111 -6.12 10.97 -8.28
CA ALA A 111 -6.56 9.77 -7.58
C ALA A 111 -7.35 8.83 -8.50
N THR A 112 -8.27 9.37 -9.31
CA THR A 112 -9.05 8.59 -10.29
C THR A 112 -8.13 7.93 -11.33
N ALA A 113 -7.20 8.69 -11.91
CA ALA A 113 -6.25 8.13 -12.88
C ALA A 113 -5.35 7.04 -12.26
N LYS A 114 -4.94 7.20 -11.01
CA LYS A 114 -4.15 6.18 -10.28
C LYS A 114 -4.99 4.95 -9.95
N LEU A 115 -6.28 5.11 -9.69
CA LEU A 115 -7.19 4.00 -9.47
C LEU A 115 -7.30 3.11 -10.71
N GLU A 116 -7.48 3.70 -11.88
CA GLU A 116 -7.53 2.95 -13.15
C GLU A 116 -6.21 2.21 -13.41
N GLN A 117 -5.07 2.88 -13.26
CA GLN A 117 -3.77 2.23 -13.38
C GLN A 117 -3.60 1.05 -12.41
N TYR A 118 -4.04 1.22 -11.16
CA TYR A 118 -3.97 0.14 -10.18
C TYR A 118 -4.87 -1.03 -10.55
N LYS A 119 -6.07 -0.77 -11.04
CA LYS A 119 -7.00 -1.78 -11.55
C LYS A 119 -6.38 -2.57 -12.70
N GLU A 120 -5.83 -1.90 -13.70
CA GLU A 120 -5.16 -2.55 -14.83
C GLU A 120 -3.99 -3.45 -14.36
N MET A 121 -3.16 -2.98 -13.45
CA MET A 121 -2.09 -3.78 -12.87
C MET A 121 -2.61 -4.99 -12.10
N ALA A 122 -3.68 -4.82 -11.32
CA ALA A 122 -4.29 -5.91 -10.55
C ALA A 122 -4.91 -6.97 -11.47
N GLU A 123 -5.62 -6.57 -12.51
CA GLU A 123 -6.20 -7.47 -13.52
C GLU A 123 -5.10 -8.22 -14.28
N PHE A 124 -4.03 -7.53 -14.67
CA PHE A 124 -2.88 -8.16 -15.31
C PHE A 124 -2.25 -9.22 -14.38
N LEU A 125 -1.92 -8.87 -13.14
CA LEU A 125 -1.35 -9.81 -12.16
C LEU A 125 -2.29 -10.99 -11.87
N GLY A 126 -3.60 -10.75 -11.83
CA GLY A 126 -4.61 -11.78 -11.62
C GLY A 126 -4.73 -12.76 -12.80
N SER A 127 -4.43 -12.31 -14.01
CA SER A 127 -4.43 -13.15 -15.22
C SER A 127 -3.19 -14.04 -15.36
N LYS A 128 -2.11 -13.75 -14.64
CA LYS A 128 -0.81 -14.41 -14.78
C LYS A 128 -0.55 -15.39 -13.62
N ARG A 129 -0.18 -16.62 -13.93
CA ARG A 129 0.10 -17.67 -12.95
C ARG A 129 1.58 -17.74 -12.63
N TYR A 130 1.90 -17.94 -11.36
CA TYR A 130 3.27 -18.21 -10.92
C TYR A 130 3.57 -19.72 -10.93
N SER A 131 4.84 -20.09 -11.10
CA SER A 131 5.35 -21.38 -10.67
C SER A 131 5.88 -21.29 -9.23
N ILE A 132 5.99 -22.44 -8.53
CA ILE A 132 6.49 -22.47 -7.15
C ILE A 132 7.91 -21.91 -7.06
N ASP A 133 8.78 -22.24 -8.01
CA ASP A 133 10.17 -21.76 -8.02
C ASP A 133 10.21 -20.22 -8.18
N LYS A 134 9.42 -19.67 -9.08
CA LYS A 134 9.31 -18.23 -9.28
C LYS A 134 8.68 -17.52 -8.07
N LEU A 135 7.72 -18.14 -7.40
CA LEU A 135 7.15 -17.63 -6.17
C LEU A 135 8.18 -17.54 -5.04
N ILE A 136 9.02 -18.56 -4.88
CA ILE A 136 10.11 -18.59 -3.90
C ILE A 136 11.15 -17.49 -4.23
N GLU A 137 11.51 -17.34 -5.49
CA GLU A 137 12.39 -16.28 -5.98
C GLU A 137 11.81 -14.88 -5.67
N TYR A 138 10.53 -14.67 -5.95
CA TYR A 138 9.80 -13.44 -5.64
C TYR A 138 9.87 -13.09 -4.14
N TYR A 139 9.52 -14.03 -3.28
CA TYR A 139 9.55 -13.77 -1.84
C TYR A 139 10.97 -13.53 -1.32
N ASN A 140 11.97 -14.18 -1.88
CA ASN A 140 13.35 -13.92 -1.51
C ASN A 140 13.84 -12.55 -2.00
N THR A 141 13.33 -12.06 -3.13
CA THR A 141 13.62 -10.71 -3.63
C THR A 141 12.99 -9.63 -2.72
N VAL A 142 11.73 -9.81 -2.35
CA VAL A 142 10.99 -8.85 -1.51
C VAL A 142 11.45 -8.86 -0.04
N PHE A 143 11.75 -10.04 0.49
CA PHE A 143 12.24 -10.27 1.85
C PHE A 143 13.54 -11.08 1.80
N PRO A 144 14.67 -10.45 1.49
CA PRO A 144 15.92 -11.16 1.29
C PRO A 144 16.33 -12.01 2.50
N ARG A 145 16.99 -13.12 2.21
CA ARG A 145 17.65 -13.91 3.24
C ARG A 145 18.73 -13.10 3.94
N THR A 146 19.11 -13.51 5.16
CA THR A 146 20.22 -12.89 5.88
C THR A 146 21.50 -12.89 5.05
N ALA A 147 22.37 -11.90 5.28
CA ALA A 147 23.69 -11.81 4.64
C ALA A 147 24.71 -12.87 5.13
N ASP A 148 24.32 -13.74 6.07
CA ASP A 148 25.17 -14.86 6.49
C ASP A 148 25.51 -15.76 5.31
N LYS A 149 26.81 -15.88 5.01
CA LYS A 149 27.32 -16.71 3.89
C LYS A 149 26.88 -18.16 3.96
N ARG A 150 26.66 -18.72 5.16
CA ARG A 150 26.18 -20.09 5.35
C ARG A 150 24.79 -20.28 4.77
N VAL A 151 23.92 -19.29 4.93
CA VAL A 151 22.56 -19.27 4.39
C VAL A 151 22.58 -18.98 2.89
N GLN A 152 23.41 -18.01 2.48
CA GLN A 152 23.53 -17.63 1.05
C GLN A 152 24.02 -18.78 0.16
N ASN A 153 24.89 -19.64 0.68
CA ASN A 153 25.43 -20.79 -0.06
C ASN A 153 24.45 -21.98 -0.17
N GLN A 154 23.32 -21.95 0.55
CA GLN A 154 22.29 -22.99 0.42
C GLN A 154 21.42 -22.73 -0.81
N PRO A 155 20.93 -23.80 -1.48
CA PRO A 155 19.92 -23.65 -2.53
C PRO A 155 18.71 -22.84 -2.03
N LEU A 156 18.14 -22.04 -2.91
CA LEU A 156 16.93 -21.30 -2.58
C LEU A 156 15.74 -22.28 -2.54
N SER A 157 15.08 -22.35 -1.38
CA SER A 157 13.92 -23.21 -1.12
C SER A 157 13.05 -22.56 -0.04
N VAL A 158 11.86 -23.10 0.20
CA VAL A 158 10.96 -22.63 1.27
C VAL A 158 11.65 -22.64 2.64
N ASP A 159 12.47 -23.66 2.92
CA ASP A 159 13.16 -23.82 4.20
C ASP A 159 14.25 -22.78 4.41
N THR A 160 14.83 -22.26 3.34
CA THR A 160 15.90 -21.26 3.37
C THR A 160 15.40 -19.82 3.25
N LEU A 161 14.10 -19.60 3.07
CA LEU A 161 13.50 -18.27 3.06
C LEU A 161 13.72 -17.54 4.39
N SER A 162 13.77 -16.21 4.33
CA SER A 162 13.73 -15.38 5.53
C SER A 162 12.39 -15.55 6.27
N ARG A 163 12.36 -15.20 7.56
CA ARG A 163 11.13 -15.30 8.37
C ARG A 163 9.91 -14.63 7.72
N ASN A 164 10.09 -13.42 7.18
CA ASN A 164 8.96 -12.69 6.57
C ASN A 164 8.58 -13.26 5.19
N ALA A 165 9.55 -13.74 4.41
CA ALA A 165 9.30 -14.46 3.17
C ALA A 165 8.51 -15.75 3.42
N LYS A 166 8.88 -16.48 4.47
CA LYS A 166 8.17 -17.70 4.88
C LYS A 166 6.74 -17.38 5.37
N LEU A 167 6.56 -16.31 6.15
CA LEU A 167 5.21 -15.85 6.53
C LEU A 167 4.34 -15.54 5.30
N ALA A 168 4.89 -14.91 4.26
CA ALA A 168 4.15 -14.63 3.03
C ALA A 168 3.79 -15.93 2.29
N TYR A 169 4.73 -16.88 2.20
CA TYR A 169 4.51 -18.19 1.59
C TYR A 169 3.44 -18.99 2.34
N ASP A 170 3.54 -19.08 3.66
CA ASP A 170 2.61 -19.86 4.50
C ASP A 170 1.18 -19.30 4.49
N ASN A 171 1.03 -17.99 4.28
CA ASN A 171 -0.26 -17.31 4.28
C ASN A 171 -0.86 -17.08 2.89
N ILE A 172 -0.20 -17.48 1.81
CA ILE A 172 -0.67 -17.17 0.45
C ILE A 172 -2.08 -17.69 0.18
N ASN A 173 -2.41 -18.87 0.66
CA ASN A 173 -3.72 -19.51 0.46
C ASN A 173 -4.72 -19.23 1.59
N THR A 174 -4.27 -18.71 2.73
CA THR A 174 -5.10 -18.49 3.92
C THR A 174 -5.42 -17.02 4.19
N GLN A 175 -4.70 -16.09 3.57
CA GLN A 175 -4.99 -14.68 3.70
C GLN A 175 -6.42 -14.34 3.22
N PRO A 176 -7.09 -13.35 3.80
CA PRO A 176 -8.41 -12.96 3.35
C PRO A 176 -8.42 -12.63 1.85
N GLY A 177 -9.40 -13.16 1.13
CA GLY A 177 -9.55 -12.94 -0.32
C GLY A 177 -8.58 -13.71 -1.21
N SER A 178 -7.81 -14.67 -0.68
CA SER A 178 -6.88 -15.50 -1.46
C SER A 178 -7.55 -16.25 -2.62
N LYS A 179 -8.81 -16.64 -2.44
CA LYS A 179 -9.60 -17.40 -3.42
C LYS A 179 -9.99 -16.63 -4.69
N TYR A 180 -9.97 -15.29 -4.68
CA TYR A 180 -10.44 -14.51 -5.83
C TYR A 180 -9.52 -14.61 -7.04
N ALA A 181 -8.23 -14.79 -6.82
CA ALA A 181 -7.24 -14.95 -7.90
C ALA A 181 -6.19 -16.00 -7.50
N GLU A 182 -6.66 -17.18 -7.14
CA GLU A 182 -5.82 -18.28 -6.66
C GLU A 182 -4.74 -18.66 -7.69
N GLY A 183 -3.50 -18.87 -7.24
CA GLY A 183 -2.34 -19.24 -8.07
C GLY A 183 -1.80 -18.10 -8.95
N SER A 184 -2.28 -16.86 -8.78
CA SER A 184 -1.85 -15.72 -9.59
C SER A 184 -0.83 -14.83 -8.88
N TRP A 185 -0.15 -13.99 -9.66
CA TRP A 185 0.75 -12.98 -9.13
C TRP A 185 0.04 -11.93 -8.27
N TRP A 186 -1.28 -11.69 -8.50
CA TRP A 186 -2.09 -10.88 -7.60
C TRP A 186 -2.18 -11.48 -6.20
N GLN A 187 -2.43 -12.79 -6.12
CA GLN A 187 -2.44 -13.50 -4.83
C GLN A 187 -1.07 -13.44 -4.15
N ALA A 188 0.02 -13.63 -4.90
CA ALA A 188 1.39 -13.53 -4.38
C ALA A 188 1.72 -12.15 -3.85
N PHE A 189 1.38 -11.09 -4.58
CA PHE A 189 1.54 -9.71 -4.15
C PHE A 189 0.73 -9.40 -2.87
N ASN A 190 -0.54 -9.84 -2.81
CA ASN A 190 -1.38 -9.60 -1.64
C ASN A 190 -0.89 -10.34 -0.39
N SER A 191 -0.19 -11.46 -0.50
CA SER A 191 0.43 -12.12 0.64
C SER A 191 1.57 -11.29 1.25
N VAL A 192 2.30 -10.54 0.43
CA VAL A 192 3.32 -9.59 0.91
C VAL A 192 2.67 -8.42 1.63
N THR A 193 1.61 -7.83 1.07
CA THR A 193 0.90 -6.72 1.72
C THR A 193 0.27 -7.17 3.02
N PHE A 194 -0.28 -8.39 3.08
CA PHE A 194 -0.83 -8.97 4.30
C PHE A 194 0.22 -9.14 5.41
N VAL A 195 1.41 -9.61 5.07
CA VAL A 195 2.52 -9.71 6.04
C VAL A 195 2.92 -8.35 6.57
N THR A 196 3.08 -7.36 5.71
CA THR A 196 3.53 -6.02 6.11
C THR A 196 2.48 -5.27 6.93
N ASP A 197 1.21 -5.43 6.61
CA ASP A 197 0.13 -4.68 7.24
C ASP A 197 -0.37 -5.36 8.53
N HIS A 198 -0.29 -6.71 8.63
CA HIS A 198 -0.94 -7.44 9.72
C HIS A 198 -0.01 -8.32 10.57
N LEU A 199 1.02 -8.93 9.98
CA LEU A 199 1.81 -9.96 10.67
C LEU A 199 3.19 -9.50 11.13
N LYS A 200 3.80 -8.56 10.42
CA LYS A 200 5.18 -8.13 10.71
C LYS A 200 5.23 -7.27 11.97
N GLY A 201 6.17 -7.63 12.86
CA GLY A 201 6.41 -6.88 14.10
C GLY A 201 5.33 -7.11 15.17
N ALA A 202 5.65 -6.75 16.40
CA ALA A 202 4.77 -6.95 17.56
C ALA A 202 3.89 -5.73 17.89
N ASN A 203 4.31 -4.52 17.50
CA ASN A 203 3.65 -3.28 17.85
C ASN A 203 2.82 -2.76 16.65
N ALA A 204 1.52 -2.59 16.86
CA ALA A 204 0.58 -2.16 15.80
C ALA A 204 0.86 -0.73 15.31
N ASP A 205 1.20 0.21 16.20
CA ASP A 205 1.54 1.61 15.86
C ASP A 205 2.79 1.67 14.95
N ASN A 206 3.84 0.96 15.33
CA ASN A 206 5.06 0.88 14.53
C ASN A 206 4.84 0.18 13.18
N ARG A 207 4.00 -0.86 13.14
CA ARG A 207 3.64 -1.56 11.90
C ARG A 207 2.89 -0.64 10.96
N MET A 208 1.86 0.04 11.45
CA MET A 208 1.08 1.01 10.66
C MET A 208 1.96 2.16 10.15
N TYR A 209 2.82 2.71 11.01
CA TYR A 209 3.78 3.73 10.58
C TYR A 209 4.72 3.22 9.48
N SER A 210 5.28 2.02 9.62
CA SER A 210 6.18 1.43 8.63
C SER A 210 5.45 1.16 7.30
N SER A 211 4.22 0.66 7.39
CA SER A 211 3.40 0.31 6.24
C SER A 211 2.93 1.52 5.42
N TRP A 212 2.70 2.66 6.07
CA TRP A 212 2.17 3.85 5.43
C TRP A 212 3.23 4.89 5.09
N PHE A 213 4.29 5.01 5.90
CA PHE A 213 5.23 6.15 5.82
C PHE A 213 6.70 5.77 5.74
N ALA A 214 7.05 4.49 5.90
CA ALA A 214 8.45 4.10 6.00
C ALA A 214 8.79 2.84 5.18
N GLY A 215 9.68 2.00 5.69
CA GLY A 215 10.31 0.92 4.92
C GLY A 215 9.35 -0.11 4.33
N ASP A 216 8.21 -0.40 4.97
CA ASP A 216 7.26 -1.37 4.44
C ASP A 216 6.38 -0.78 3.32
N GLN A 217 6.16 0.54 3.30
CA GLN A 217 5.57 1.22 2.16
C GLN A 217 6.45 1.04 0.91
N ALA A 218 7.74 1.34 1.03
CA ALA A 218 8.69 1.13 -0.07
C ALA A 218 8.73 -0.33 -0.52
N ARG A 219 8.76 -1.27 0.44
CA ARG A 219 8.75 -2.71 0.15
C ARG A 219 7.50 -3.15 -0.60
N LYS A 220 6.32 -2.67 -0.24
CA LYS A 220 5.08 -2.99 -0.98
C LYS A 220 5.13 -2.49 -2.43
N ARG A 221 5.66 -1.28 -2.65
CA ARG A 221 5.86 -0.74 -3.99
C ARG A 221 6.84 -1.59 -4.80
N ASP A 222 7.98 -1.93 -4.20
CA ASP A 222 8.99 -2.76 -4.86
C ASP A 222 8.45 -4.19 -5.12
N ALA A 223 7.64 -4.73 -4.21
CA ALA A 223 6.95 -6.01 -4.39
C ALA A 223 5.97 -5.98 -5.57
N LEU A 224 5.18 -4.91 -5.72
CA LEU A 224 4.29 -4.74 -6.87
C LEU A 224 5.08 -4.70 -8.18
N LYS A 225 6.14 -3.89 -8.23
CA LYS A 225 7.03 -3.81 -9.39
C LYS A 225 7.63 -5.15 -9.75
N THR A 226 8.20 -5.87 -8.77
CA THR A 226 8.79 -7.19 -8.98
C THR A 226 7.76 -8.22 -9.45
N ALA A 227 6.52 -8.18 -8.90
CA ALA A 227 5.45 -9.05 -9.35
C ALA A 227 5.07 -8.79 -10.82
N LEU A 228 5.00 -7.53 -11.25
CA LEU A 228 4.73 -7.15 -12.64
C LEU A 228 5.84 -7.64 -13.58
N GLU A 229 7.11 -7.43 -13.21
CA GLU A 229 8.27 -7.89 -13.98
C GLU A 229 8.29 -9.43 -14.12
N MET A 230 8.02 -10.17 -13.04
CA MET A 230 7.98 -11.64 -13.07
C MET A 230 6.73 -12.20 -13.78
N ALA A 231 5.64 -11.45 -13.82
CA ALA A 231 4.43 -11.83 -14.52
C ALA A 231 4.54 -11.65 -16.04
N ASP A 232 5.40 -10.73 -16.50
CA ASP A 232 5.64 -10.45 -17.92
C ASP A 232 6.73 -11.38 -18.52
N ALA A 233 7.57 -12.00 -17.68
CA ALA A 233 8.65 -12.91 -18.08
C ALA A 233 8.17 -14.35 -18.30
#